data_d2b55f9d7a787858d4eea59687ed20e7
#
_entry.id   d2b55f9d7a787858d4eea59687ed20e7
#
_cell.length_a   1.000
_cell.length_b   1.000
_cell.length_c   1.000
_cell.angle_alpha   90.00
_cell.angle_beta   90.00
_cell.angle_gamma   90.00
#
_symmetry.space_group_name_H-M   'P 1'
#
loop_
_entity.id
_entity.type
_entity.pdbx_description
1 polymer ?
#
loop_
_entity_poly.entity_id
_entity_poly.type
_entity_poly.pdbx_seq_one_letter_code
_entity_poly.pdbx_strand_id
1 'polypeptide(L)'
;MLRGADFTGATDYAAFYEGVARTQLREWLPRERSLILDVSGPDARYAVEAAAAGHRVIHVTQQPGKLAPGVQQVVADPCDVSWVRLGSLDAVLADGGSMSSCLAAEDTVARIGRALRPGGRLMMCVDSLVLGLARLAAQQRWAELADVPAADVVLVPTEDGRITRCFWPDELCGVLDEDGFDVEWIRPRTVLSPEAVERALAGGGDALGVLISTEVLLERERAGESIGYHLVVSAVRR
;
A
#
# COMPACT_ATOMS: atom_id res chain seq x y z
N MET A 1 25.21 -9.17 -3.39
CA MET A 1 24.18 -10.20 -3.60
C MET A 1 22.90 -9.66 -3.00
N LEU A 2 22.09 -8.98 -3.81
CA LEU A 2 20.78 -8.43 -3.40
C LEU A 2 19.87 -9.63 -3.18
N ARG A 3 19.61 -9.99 -1.93
CA ARG A 3 18.48 -10.87 -1.62
C ARG A 3 17.24 -10.07 -1.93
N GLY A 4 16.36 -10.62 -2.77
CA GLY A 4 15.16 -9.98 -3.26
C GLY A 4 14.34 -9.38 -2.13
N ALA A 5 13.76 -8.24 -2.43
CA ALA A 5 13.06 -7.37 -1.48
C ALA A 5 11.67 -7.92 -1.07
N ASP A 6 11.64 -9.11 -0.48
CA ASP A 6 10.55 -9.49 0.41
C ASP A 6 10.87 -8.92 1.79
N PHE A 7 10.39 -7.72 2.07
CA PHE A 7 10.59 -6.98 3.32
C PHE A 7 9.91 -7.61 4.55
N THR A 8 9.58 -8.89 4.51
CA THR A 8 8.89 -9.63 5.59
C THR A 8 9.82 -10.18 6.67
N GLY A 9 11.14 -10.05 6.51
CA GLY A 9 12.11 -10.36 7.58
C GLY A 9 12.14 -9.23 8.61
N ALA A 10 12.29 -9.56 9.90
CA ALA A 10 12.53 -8.60 10.97
C ALA A 10 13.90 -7.92 10.80
N THR A 11 13.98 -7.01 9.84
CA THR A 11 15.15 -6.20 9.54
C THR A 11 14.90 -4.77 10.06
N ASP A 12 15.94 -4.04 10.30
CA ASP A 12 15.88 -2.62 10.67
C ASP A 12 15.11 -1.82 9.61
N TYR A 13 15.19 -2.22 8.34
CA TYR A 13 14.40 -1.63 7.25
C TYR A 13 12.89 -1.85 7.41
N ALA A 14 12.44 -3.00 7.90
CA ALA A 14 11.03 -3.25 8.16
C ALA A 14 10.48 -2.29 9.23
N ALA A 15 11.25 -2.04 10.29
CA ALA A 15 10.88 -1.07 11.32
C ALA A 15 10.77 0.36 10.77
N PHE A 16 11.69 0.76 9.90
CA PHE A 16 11.65 2.03 9.18
C PHE A 16 10.38 2.12 8.31
N TYR A 17 10.16 1.14 7.44
CA TYR A 17 8.98 1.09 6.55
C TYR A 17 7.67 1.18 7.33
N GLU A 18 7.56 0.40 8.40
CA GLU A 18 6.37 0.40 9.26
C GLU A 18 6.18 1.73 9.98
N GLY A 19 7.26 2.37 10.41
CA GLY A 19 7.21 3.69 11.03
C GLY A 19 6.68 4.76 10.09
N VAL A 20 7.15 4.76 8.84
CA VAL A 20 6.65 5.65 7.78
C VAL A 20 5.17 5.36 7.50
N ALA A 21 4.82 4.10 7.24
CA ALA A 21 3.45 3.70 6.93
C ALA A 21 2.45 4.07 8.04
N ARG A 22 2.84 3.84 9.29
CA ARG A 22 2.02 4.22 10.47
C ARG A 22 1.82 5.72 10.57
N THR A 23 2.84 6.51 10.28
CA THR A 23 2.75 7.98 10.31
C THR A 23 1.80 8.47 9.22
N GLN A 24 1.94 7.99 7.97
CA GLN A 24 1.06 8.30 6.87
C GLN A 24 -0.40 7.92 7.17
N LEU A 25 -0.63 6.72 7.72
CA LEU A 25 -1.96 6.27 8.10
C LEU A 25 -2.62 7.20 9.14
N ARG A 26 -1.90 7.53 10.21
CA ARG A 26 -2.44 8.40 11.27
C ARG A 26 -2.85 9.78 10.78
N GLU A 27 -2.12 10.32 9.82
CA GLU A 27 -2.44 11.61 9.20
C GLU A 27 -3.63 11.52 8.25
N TRP A 28 -3.80 10.37 7.59
CA TRP A 28 -4.87 10.15 6.63
C TRP A 28 -6.20 9.77 7.29
N LEU A 29 -6.19 9.12 8.44
CA LEU A 29 -7.40 8.65 9.12
C LEU A 29 -8.43 9.78 9.29
N PRO A 30 -9.73 9.51 9.09
CA PRO A 30 -10.79 10.49 9.32
C PRO A 30 -10.76 11.04 10.76
N ARG A 31 -11.11 12.30 10.93
CA ARG A 31 -11.20 12.89 12.29
C ARG A 31 -12.41 12.38 13.07
N GLU A 32 -13.48 12.04 12.37
CA GLU A 32 -14.72 11.54 12.95
C GLU A 32 -14.71 10.01 12.98
N ARG A 33 -15.41 9.45 13.96
CA ARG A 33 -15.57 8.00 14.08
C ARG A 33 -16.21 7.42 12.83
N SER A 34 -15.50 6.55 12.13
CA SER A 34 -15.83 6.03 10.81
C SER A 34 -15.90 4.51 10.80
N LEU A 35 -16.63 3.95 9.86
CA LEU A 35 -16.60 2.53 9.52
C LEU A 35 -15.55 2.31 8.41
N ILE A 36 -14.49 1.62 8.77
CA ILE A 36 -13.33 1.38 7.89
C ILE A 36 -13.28 -0.11 7.53
N LEU A 37 -13.11 -0.40 6.25
CA LEU A 37 -12.74 -1.73 5.76
C LEU A 37 -11.22 -1.74 5.54
N ASP A 38 -10.54 -2.72 6.12
CA ASP A 38 -9.11 -2.95 5.90
C ASP A 38 -8.90 -4.24 5.10
N VAL A 39 -8.38 -4.08 3.89
CA VAL A 39 -8.02 -5.16 2.95
C VAL A 39 -6.50 -5.24 2.74
N SER A 40 -5.72 -4.74 3.68
CA SER A 40 -4.26 -4.61 3.58
C SER A 40 -3.48 -5.93 3.65
N GLY A 41 -4.16 -7.05 3.73
CA GLY A 41 -3.52 -8.38 3.77
C GLY A 41 -3.65 -9.08 5.13
N PRO A 42 -2.87 -10.14 5.38
CA PRO A 42 -3.09 -11.04 6.53
C PRO A 42 -2.77 -10.40 7.88
N ASP A 43 -1.95 -9.38 7.90
CA ASP A 43 -1.52 -8.70 9.11
C ASP A 43 -2.46 -7.53 9.43
N ALA A 44 -3.17 -7.64 10.54
CA ALA A 44 -4.15 -6.64 10.98
C ALA A 44 -3.55 -5.33 11.52
N ARG A 45 -2.26 -5.02 11.27
CA ARG A 45 -1.55 -3.88 11.87
C ARG A 45 -2.24 -2.55 11.59
N TYR A 46 -2.70 -2.32 10.38
CA TYR A 46 -3.40 -1.09 9.99
C TYR A 46 -4.81 -1.03 10.58
N ALA A 47 -5.51 -2.16 10.64
CA ALA A 47 -6.78 -2.28 11.33
C ALA A 47 -6.67 -1.94 12.81
N VAL A 48 -5.61 -2.41 13.48
CA VAL A 48 -5.33 -2.14 14.90
C VAL A 48 -5.06 -0.65 15.13
N GLU A 49 -4.26 -0.01 14.30
CA GLU A 49 -3.99 1.44 14.40
C GLU A 49 -5.28 2.25 14.20
N ALA A 50 -6.10 1.92 13.21
CA ALA A 50 -7.37 2.60 12.98
C ALA A 50 -8.37 2.38 14.13
N ALA A 51 -8.43 1.17 14.68
CA ALA A 51 -9.27 0.87 15.85
C ALA A 51 -8.78 1.62 17.11
N ALA A 52 -7.47 1.72 17.33
CA ALA A 52 -6.88 2.49 18.41
C ALA A 52 -7.18 4.00 18.29
N ALA A 53 -7.35 4.51 17.07
CA ALA A 53 -7.81 5.87 16.80
C ALA A 53 -9.33 6.07 17.02
N GLY A 54 -10.08 5.03 17.40
CA GLY A 54 -11.50 5.11 17.75
C GLY A 54 -12.46 4.74 16.62
N HIS A 55 -11.98 4.26 15.47
CA HIS A 55 -12.81 3.84 14.37
C HIS A 55 -13.40 2.43 14.60
N ARG A 56 -14.47 2.12 13.86
CA ARG A 56 -14.98 0.75 13.73
C ARG A 56 -14.29 0.12 12.51
N VAL A 57 -13.60 -1.01 12.72
CA VAL A 57 -12.78 -1.59 11.66
C VAL A 57 -13.23 -3.02 11.38
N ILE A 58 -13.41 -3.32 10.09
CA ILE A 58 -13.59 -4.66 9.56
C ILE A 58 -12.30 -5.01 8.81
N HIS A 59 -11.57 -6.01 9.30
CA HIS A 59 -10.36 -6.50 8.68
C HIS A 59 -10.65 -7.76 7.87
N VAL A 60 -10.25 -7.75 6.59
CA VAL A 60 -10.42 -8.87 5.67
C VAL A 60 -9.12 -9.68 5.59
N THR A 61 -9.21 -10.97 5.77
CA THR A 61 -8.07 -11.89 5.66
C THR A 61 -8.48 -13.22 5.05
N GLN A 62 -7.58 -13.86 4.34
CA GLN A 62 -7.84 -15.20 3.77
C GLN A 62 -7.75 -16.32 4.83
N GLN A 63 -7.13 -16.07 5.96
CA GLN A 63 -6.97 -17.05 7.03
C GLN A 63 -7.40 -16.46 8.37
N PRO A 64 -8.16 -17.21 9.17
CA PRO A 64 -8.52 -16.75 10.51
C PRO A 64 -7.27 -16.60 11.37
N GLY A 65 -7.16 -15.46 12.03
CA GLY A 65 -6.05 -15.12 12.92
C GLY A 65 -6.51 -14.77 14.32
N LYS A 66 -5.56 -14.36 15.14
CA LYS A 66 -5.87 -13.84 16.48
C LYS A 66 -6.60 -12.49 16.32
N LEU A 67 -7.78 -12.40 16.91
CA LEU A 67 -8.55 -11.16 16.92
C LEU A 67 -7.82 -10.08 17.72
N ALA A 68 -7.70 -8.90 17.12
CA ALA A 68 -7.21 -7.73 17.81
C ALA A 68 -8.39 -6.97 18.48
N PRO A 69 -8.19 -6.35 19.65
CA PRO A 69 -9.22 -5.55 20.30
C PRO A 69 -9.77 -4.45 19.37
N GLY A 70 -11.10 -4.32 19.28
CA GLY A 70 -11.76 -3.30 18.46
C GLY A 70 -11.82 -3.58 16.96
N VAL A 71 -11.26 -4.70 16.48
CA VAL A 71 -11.27 -5.11 15.09
C VAL A 71 -12.22 -6.29 14.91
N GLN A 72 -13.13 -6.18 13.93
CA GLN A 72 -13.95 -7.30 13.46
C GLN A 72 -13.22 -7.97 12.29
N GLN A 73 -13.09 -9.29 12.32
CA GLN A 73 -12.42 -10.04 11.26
C GLN A 73 -13.44 -10.75 10.37
N VAL A 74 -13.22 -10.67 9.06
CA VAL A 74 -13.96 -11.40 8.05
C VAL A 74 -12.96 -12.24 7.25
N VAL A 75 -13.25 -13.52 7.10
CA VAL A 75 -12.44 -14.42 6.27
C VAL A 75 -13.01 -14.39 4.85
N ALA A 76 -12.31 -13.70 3.96
CA ALA A 76 -12.68 -13.54 2.55
C ALA A 76 -11.43 -13.19 1.72
N ASP A 77 -11.59 -13.14 0.41
CA ASP A 77 -10.56 -12.62 -0.49
C ASP A 77 -10.50 -11.09 -0.37
N PRO A 78 -9.35 -10.47 -0.02
CA PRO A 78 -9.21 -9.02 0.03
C PRO A 78 -9.40 -8.33 -1.33
N CYS A 79 -9.23 -9.05 -2.44
CA CYS A 79 -9.52 -8.54 -3.79
C CYS A 79 -11.01 -8.60 -4.15
N ASP A 80 -11.84 -9.31 -3.36
CA ASP A 80 -13.29 -9.37 -3.57
C ASP A 80 -14.06 -8.78 -2.39
N VAL A 81 -14.50 -7.53 -2.54
CA VAL A 81 -15.35 -6.83 -1.56
C VAL A 81 -16.83 -6.78 -1.99
N SER A 82 -17.26 -7.61 -2.93
CA SER A 82 -18.64 -7.63 -3.46
C SER A 82 -19.71 -7.95 -2.41
N TRP A 83 -19.34 -8.60 -1.32
CA TRP A 83 -20.19 -8.92 -0.18
C TRP A 83 -20.47 -7.72 0.72
N VAL A 84 -19.73 -6.62 0.55
CA VAL A 84 -19.96 -5.40 1.34
C VAL A 84 -21.18 -4.66 0.79
N ARG A 85 -22.05 -4.20 1.71
CA ARG A 85 -23.22 -3.41 1.35
C ARG A 85 -22.79 -2.13 0.63
N LEU A 86 -23.47 -1.81 -0.47
CA LEU A 86 -23.23 -0.61 -1.25
C LEU A 86 -23.38 0.67 -0.40
N GLY A 87 -22.45 1.60 -0.56
CA GLY A 87 -22.48 2.91 0.09
C GLY A 87 -22.43 2.86 1.63
N SER A 88 -21.90 1.79 2.22
CA SER A 88 -21.94 1.60 3.69
C SER A 88 -20.64 1.98 4.39
N LEU A 89 -19.55 2.12 3.68
CA LEU A 89 -18.24 2.41 4.25
C LEU A 89 -17.90 3.89 4.18
N ASP A 90 -17.27 4.39 5.23
CA ASP A 90 -16.70 5.74 5.27
C ASP A 90 -15.29 5.77 4.67
N ALA A 91 -14.51 4.69 4.87
CA ALA A 91 -13.16 4.59 4.33
C ALA A 91 -12.75 3.14 4.05
N VAL A 92 -11.78 2.98 3.14
CA VAL A 92 -11.13 1.70 2.84
C VAL A 92 -9.62 1.89 2.93
N LEU A 93 -8.96 0.93 3.60
CA LEU A 93 -7.50 0.78 3.67
C LEU A 93 -7.10 -0.42 2.83
N ALA A 94 -6.23 -0.22 1.85
CA ALA A 94 -5.67 -1.24 0.98
C ALA A 94 -4.14 -1.09 0.94
N ASP A 95 -3.51 -1.14 2.10
CA ASP A 95 -2.06 -1.02 2.28
C ASP A 95 -1.35 -2.39 2.17
N GLY A 96 -0.05 -2.44 2.41
CA GLY A 96 0.72 -3.67 2.44
C GLY A 96 0.87 -4.39 1.10
N GLY A 97 0.65 -3.71 -0.03
CA GLY A 97 0.80 -4.30 -1.36
C GLY A 97 -0.33 -5.25 -1.77
N SER A 98 -1.44 -5.30 -1.02
CA SER A 98 -2.58 -6.17 -1.34
C SER A 98 -3.12 -5.91 -2.75
N MET A 99 -3.22 -4.64 -3.15
CA MET A 99 -3.70 -4.26 -4.48
C MET A 99 -2.75 -4.66 -5.61
N SER A 100 -1.44 -4.69 -5.37
CA SER A 100 -0.47 -5.21 -6.35
C SER A 100 -0.63 -6.71 -6.59
N SER A 101 -1.16 -7.45 -5.61
CA SER A 101 -1.48 -8.87 -5.74
C SER A 101 -2.83 -9.12 -6.40
N CYS A 102 -3.70 -8.11 -6.54
CA CYS A 102 -4.97 -8.17 -7.25
C CYS A 102 -4.72 -7.92 -8.74
N LEU A 103 -4.57 -8.97 -9.54
CA LEU A 103 -4.23 -8.84 -10.97
C LEU A 103 -5.31 -8.10 -11.77
N ALA A 104 -6.58 -8.17 -11.34
CA ALA A 104 -7.69 -7.37 -11.87
C ALA A 104 -7.94 -6.16 -10.93
N ALA A 105 -6.97 -5.27 -10.83
CA ALA A 105 -7.01 -4.13 -9.91
C ALA A 105 -8.21 -3.21 -10.19
N GLU A 106 -8.56 -3.00 -11.46
CA GLU A 106 -9.71 -2.21 -11.91
C GLU A 106 -11.02 -2.75 -11.31
N ASP A 107 -11.27 -4.05 -11.44
CA ASP A 107 -12.45 -4.68 -10.86
C ASP A 107 -12.53 -4.51 -9.34
N THR A 108 -11.39 -4.61 -8.66
CA THR A 108 -11.30 -4.44 -7.22
C THR A 108 -11.57 -2.99 -6.82
N VAL A 109 -10.98 -2.02 -7.53
CA VAL A 109 -11.21 -0.58 -7.32
C VAL A 109 -12.68 -0.23 -7.55
N ALA A 110 -13.29 -0.74 -8.64
CA ALA A 110 -14.72 -0.56 -8.91
C ALA A 110 -15.61 -1.07 -7.78
N ARG A 111 -15.29 -2.24 -7.21
CA ARG A 111 -16.04 -2.81 -6.07
C ARG A 111 -15.85 -1.98 -4.80
N ILE A 112 -14.63 -1.52 -4.52
CA ILE A 112 -14.34 -0.61 -3.41
C ILE A 112 -15.13 0.69 -3.57
N GLY A 113 -15.16 1.27 -4.77
CA GLY A 113 -15.93 2.47 -5.08
C GLY A 113 -17.43 2.28 -4.78
N ARG A 114 -18.01 1.14 -5.14
CA ARG A 114 -19.41 0.85 -4.82
C ARG A 114 -19.67 0.65 -3.33
N ALA A 115 -18.75 0.09 -2.58
CA ALA A 115 -18.86 -0.13 -1.15
C ALA A 115 -18.74 1.17 -0.33
N LEU A 116 -17.95 2.13 -0.79
CA LEU A 116 -17.82 3.45 -0.19
C LEU A 116 -19.09 4.29 -0.41
N ARG A 117 -19.47 5.11 0.55
CA ARG A 117 -20.46 6.19 0.35
C ARG A 117 -19.86 7.31 -0.50
N PRO A 118 -20.69 8.16 -1.15
CA PRO A 118 -20.19 9.40 -1.76
C PRO A 118 -19.40 10.22 -0.74
N GLY A 119 -18.23 10.72 -1.14
CA GLY A 119 -17.27 11.38 -0.25
C GLY A 119 -16.51 10.43 0.68
N GLY A 120 -16.69 9.12 0.57
CA GLY A 120 -15.88 8.11 1.27
C GLY A 120 -14.46 8.07 0.71
N ARG A 121 -13.49 7.70 1.56
CA ARG A 121 -12.06 7.80 1.25
C ARG A 121 -11.41 6.44 1.04
N LEU A 122 -10.49 6.38 0.09
CA LEU A 122 -9.61 5.24 -0.15
C LEU A 122 -8.16 5.65 0.12
N MET A 123 -7.44 4.86 0.93
CA MET A 123 -5.99 4.87 0.97
C MET A 123 -5.47 3.55 0.44
N MET A 124 -4.61 3.60 -0.55
CA MET A 124 -4.09 2.41 -1.21
C MET A 124 -2.58 2.52 -1.37
N CYS A 125 -1.86 1.42 -1.16
CA CYS A 125 -0.42 1.31 -1.41
C CYS A 125 -0.17 0.19 -2.41
N VAL A 126 0.55 0.52 -3.48
CA VAL A 126 0.90 -0.42 -4.56
C VAL A 126 2.40 -0.44 -4.81
N ASP A 127 2.87 -1.53 -5.39
CA ASP A 127 4.24 -1.64 -5.91
C ASP A 127 4.42 -0.66 -7.07
N SER A 128 5.45 0.16 -7.01
CA SER A 128 5.79 1.05 -8.13
C SER A 128 6.52 0.29 -9.23
N LEU A 129 6.53 0.85 -10.42
CA LEU A 129 7.33 0.29 -11.51
C LEU A 129 8.84 0.30 -11.18
N VAL A 130 9.33 1.23 -10.37
CA VAL A 130 10.73 1.24 -9.92
C VAL A 130 11.08 -0.03 -9.16
N LEU A 131 10.19 -0.47 -8.26
CA LEU A 131 10.34 -1.75 -7.57
C LEU A 131 10.28 -2.92 -8.54
N GLY A 132 9.36 -2.88 -9.51
CA GLY A 132 9.24 -3.89 -10.57
C GLY A 132 10.53 -4.04 -11.37
N LEU A 133 11.09 -2.93 -11.86
CA LEU A 133 12.36 -2.92 -12.59
C LEU A 133 13.52 -3.48 -11.76
N ALA A 134 13.61 -3.08 -10.48
CA ALA A 134 14.63 -3.58 -9.58
C ALA A 134 14.51 -5.10 -9.37
N ARG A 135 13.29 -5.62 -9.19
CA ARG A 135 13.03 -7.07 -9.07
C ARG A 135 13.40 -7.84 -10.34
N LEU A 136 12.97 -7.36 -11.53
CA LEU A 136 13.31 -7.99 -12.80
C LEU A 136 14.83 -8.05 -13.03
N ALA A 137 15.52 -6.95 -12.74
CA ALA A 137 16.98 -6.90 -12.86
C ALA A 137 17.68 -7.86 -11.87
N ALA A 138 17.24 -7.88 -10.61
CA ALA A 138 17.78 -8.78 -9.59
C ALA A 138 17.57 -10.27 -9.94
N GLN A 139 16.45 -10.59 -10.56
CA GLN A 139 16.12 -11.93 -11.03
C GLN A 139 16.74 -12.27 -12.39
N GLN A 140 17.49 -11.34 -13.00
CA GLN A 140 18.12 -11.48 -14.33
C GLN A 140 17.08 -11.75 -15.45
N ARG A 141 15.89 -11.22 -15.33
CA ARG A 141 14.81 -11.36 -16.33
C ARG A 141 14.93 -10.28 -17.40
N TRP A 142 16.01 -10.38 -18.18
CA TRP A 142 16.40 -9.33 -19.13
C TRP A 142 15.41 -9.12 -20.28
N ALA A 143 14.72 -10.17 -20.72
CA ALA A 143 13.72 -10.07 -21.77
C ALA A 143 12.52 -9.24 -21.29
N GLU A 144 11.95 -9.59 -20.14
CA GLU A 144 10.81 -8.87 -19.55
C GLU A 144 11.20 -7.43 -19.20
N LEU A 145 12.42 -7.22 -18.68
CA LEU A 145 12.93 -5.88 -18.40
C LEU A 145 13.00 -5.00 -19.66
N ALA A 146 13.41 -5.59 -20.79
CA ALA A 146 13.49 -4.88 -22.08
C ALA A 146 12.10 -4.53 -22.64
N ASP A 147 11.09 -5.32 -22.33
CA ASP A 147 9.71 -5.12 -22.80
C ASP A 147 8.93 -4.07 -21.99
N VAL A 148 9.37 -3.76 -20.76
CA VAL A 148 8.66 -2.82 -19.84
C VAL A 148 8.32 -1.47 -20.49
N PRO A 149 9.20 -0.81 -21.28
CA PRO A 149 8.86 0.49 -21.87
C PRO A 149 7.69 0.49 -22.85
N ALA A 150 7.33 -0.69 -23.38
CA ALA A 150 6.23 -0.86 -24.33
C ALA A 150 5.00 -1.55 -23.71
N ALA A 151 5.05 -1.88 -22.43
CA ALA A 151 3.98 -2.62 -21.76
C ALA A 151 2.95 -1.67 -21.14
N ASP A 152 1.66 -1.93 -21.43
CA ASP A 152 0.55 -1.22 -20.77
C ASP A 152 0.38 -1.63 -19.31
N VAL A 153 0.71 -2.89 -19.00
CA VAL A 153 0.65 -3.46 -17.64
C VAL A 153 1.94 -4.23 -17.35
N VAL A 154 2.57 -3.96 -16.23
CA VAL A 154 3.80 -4.64 -15.83
C VAL A 154 3.52 -5.62 -14.70
N LEU A 155 3.67 -6.92 -15.01
CA LEU A 155 3.53 -8.02 -14.08
C LEU A 155 4.92 -8.58 -13.73
N VAL A 156 5.21 -8.65 -12.45
CA VAL A 156 6.52 -9.06 -11.95
C VAL A 156 6.37 -10.25 -11.01
N PRO A 157 7.10 -11.36 -11.25
CA PRO A 157 7.14 -12.47 -10.31
C PRO A 157 7.86 -12.06 -9.02
N THR A 158 7.32 -12.47 -7.90
CA THR A 158 7.97 -12.38 -6.59
C THR A 158 8.84 -13.61 -6.33
N GLU A 159 9.71 -13.58 -5.33
CA GLU A 159 10.61 -14.72 -4.99
C GLU A 159 9.84 -15.97 -4.56
N ASP A 160 8.66 -15.81 -3.96
CA ASP A 160 7.77 -16.90 -3.57
C ASP A 160 6.90 -17.45 -4.71
N GLY A 161 7.14 -16.95 -5.94
CA GLY A 161 6.45 -17.42 -7.16
C GLY A 161 5.07 -16.79 -7.41
N ARG A 162 4.63 -15.86 -6.57
CA ARG A 162 3.44 -15.05 -6.88
C ARG A 162 3.75 -14.04 -7.96
N ILE A 163 2.72 -13.45 -8.53
CA ILE A 163 2.83 -12.34 -9.50
C ILE A 163 2.24 -11.10 -8.87
N THR A 164 2.95 -9.97 -8.97
CA THR A 164 2.45 -8.67 -8.57
C THR A 164 2.41 -7.74 -9.78
N ARG A 165 1.40 -6.86 -9.80
CA ARG A 165 1.31 -5.76 -10.75
C ARG A 165 2.03 -4.55 -10.18
N CYS A 166 2.88 -3.93 -10.99
CA CYS A 166 3.59 -2.70 -10.68
C CYS A 166 3.01 -1.54 -11.47
N PHE A 167 2.89 -0.38 -10.85
CA PHE A 167 2.16 0.76 -11.39
C PHE A 167 3.06 1.96 -11.64
N TRP A 168 2.76 2.69 -12.71
CA TRP A 168 3.12 4.09 -12.84
C TRP A 168 2.09 4.98 -12.12
N PRO A 169 2.49 6.19 -11.65
CA PRO A 169 1.54 7.12 -11.04
C PRO A 169 0.37 7.48 -11.95
N ASP A 170 0.62 7.73 -13.24
CA ASP A 170 -0.42 8.11 -14.21
C ASP A 170 -1.39 6.96 -14.49
N GLU A 171 -0.89 5.72 -14.59
CA GLU A 171 -1.72 4.51 -14.72
C GLU A 171 -2.63 4.35 -13.50
N LEU A 172 -2.08 4.52 -12.29
CA LEU A 172 -2.84 4.43 -11.05
C LEU A 172 -3.93 5.52 -10.96
N CYS A 173 -3.61 6.75 -11.40
CA CYS A 173 -4.60 7.82 -11.53
C CYS A 173 -5.72 7.43 -12.50
N GLY A 174 -5.37 6.87 -13.67
CA GLY A 174 -6.35 6.44 -14.68
C GLY A 174 -7.33 5.41 -14.13
N VAL A 175 -6.82 4.36 -13.48
CA VAL A 175 -7.65 3.31 -12.85
C VAL A 175 -8.63 3.90 -11.83
N LEU A 176 -8.18 4.84 -11.01
CA LEU A 176 -9.02 5.47 -10.00
C LEU A 176 -10.07 6.41 -10.61
N ASP A 177 -9.69 7.21 -11.61
CA ASP A 177 -10.61 8.16 -12.26
C ASP A 177 -11.73 7.45 -13.02
N GLU A 178 -11.41 6.37 -13.75
CA GLU A 178 -12.39 5.55 -14.47
C GLU A 178 -13.45 4.95 -13.54
N ASP A 179 -13.07 4.61 -12.31
CA ASP A 179 -13.95 4.02 -11.30
C ASP A 179 -14.59 5.06 -10.36
N GLY A 180 -14.52 6.34 -10.72
CA GLY A 180 -15.27 7.41 -10.05
C GLY A 180 -14.63 7.94 -8.78
N PHE A 181 -13.29 7.93 -8.72
CA PHE A 181 -12.54 8.54 -7.65
C PHE A 181 -11.89 9.85 -8.09
N ASP A 182 -11.83 10.82 -7.18
CA ASP A 182 -10.98 11.98 -7.28
C ASP A 182 -9.71 11.74 -6.47
N VAL A 183 -8.55 11.71 -7.13
CA VAL A 183 -7.25 11.52 -6.46
C VAL A 183 -6.87 12.80 -5.73
N GLU A 184 -6.74 12.72 -4.40
CA GLU A 184 -6.28 13.86 -3.58
C GLU A 184 -4.77 14.04 -3.70
N TRP A 185 -4.02 12.95 -3.66
CA TRP A 185 -2.57 12.92 -3.82
C TRP A 185 -2.06 11.51 -4.09
N ILE A 186 -0.91 11.42 -4.80
CA ILE A 186 -0.05 10.25 -4.86
C ILE A 186 1.30 10.64 -4.27
N ARG A 187 1.86 9.79 -3.41
CA ARG A 187 3.15 10.00 -2.75
C ARG A 187 3.98 8.73 -2.84
N PRO A 188 5.30 8.86 -3.03
CA PRO A 188 6.19 7.72 -2.89
C PRO A 188 6.20 7.26 -1.43
N ARG A 189 6.36 5.96 -1.20
CA ARG A 189 6.76 5.42 0.10
C ARG A 189 8.11 4.74 -0.09
N THR A 190 9.05 5.07 0.81
CA THR A 190 10.42 4.58 0.81
C THR A 190 11.22 4.99 -0.45
N VAL A 191 11.62 6.24 -0.48
CA VAL A 191 12.59 6.77 -1.44
C VAL A 191 14.00 6.25 -1.12
N LEU A 192 14.31 6.12 0.18
CA LEU A 192 15.58 5.57 0.62
C LEU A 192 15.63 4.05 0.38
N SER A 193 16.75 3.60 -0.20
CA SER A 193 16.93 2.18 -0.46
C SER A 193 17.14 1.38 0.84
N PRO A 194 16.76 0.09 0.85
CA PRO A 194 17.00 -0.78 2.01
C PRO A 194 18.44 -0.76 2.49
N GLU A 195 19.40 -0.81 1.58
CA GLU A 195 20.83 -0.81 1.93
C GLU A 195 21.27 0.52 2.56
N ALA A 196 20.71 1.65 2.12
CA ALA A 196 21.01 2.95 2.71
C ALA A 196 20.46 3.05 4.13
N VAL A 197 19.23 2.58 4.35
CA VAL A 197 18.58 2.56 5.65
C VAL A 197 19.30 1.63 6.62
N GLU A 198 19.58 0.39 6.24
CA GLU A 198 20.29 -0.58 7.09
C GLU A 198 21.70 -0.09 7.46
N ARG A 199 22.40 0.52 6.51
CA ARG A 199 23.72 1.12 6.80
C ARG A 199 23.64 2.27 7.79
N ALA A 200 22.61 3.12 7.67
CA ALA A 200 22.41 4.23 8.59
C ALA A 200 22.05 3.74 10.00
N LEU A 201 21.17 2.73 10.09
CA LEU A 201 20.76 2.17 11.38
C LEU A 201 21.88 1.41 12.09
N ALA A 202 22.79 0.77 11.34
CA ALA A 202 23.97 0.13 11.90
C ALA A 202 24.90 1.11 12.62
N GLY A 203 24.84 2.41 12.32
CA GLY A 203 25.58 3.47 13.00
C GLY A 203 25.10 3.80 14.41
N GLY A 204 23.94 3.29 14.82
CA GLY A 204 23.35 3.52 16.15
C GLY A 204 22.76 4.93 16.33
N GLY A 205 22.40 5.26 17.58
CA GLY A 205 21.78 6.55 17.91
C GLY A 205 20.28 6.60 17.59
N ASP A 206 19.72 7.81 17.42
CA ASP A 206 18.29 8.03 17.06
C ASP A 206 18.10 8.05 15.52
N ALA A 207 18.86 7.23 14.79
CA ALA A 207 18.82 7.23 13.34
C ALA A 207 17.45 6.85 12.78
N LEU A 208 16.74 5.91 13.43
CA LEU A 208 15.41 5.47 12.97
C LEU A 208 14.39 6.62 12.98
N GLY A 209 14.31 7.37 14.07
CA GLY A 209 13.40 8.51 14.19
C GLY A 209 13.69 9.61 13.15
N VAL A 210 14.99 9.90 12.93
CA VAL A 210 15.42 10.87 11.92
C VAL A 210 15.06 10.39 10.50
N LEU A 211 15.31 9.13 10.17
CA LEU A 211 15.00 8.56 8.86
C LEU A 211 13.50 8.61 8.58
N ILE A 212 12.66 8.19 9.53
CA ILE A 212 11.19 8.24 9.39
C ILE A 212 10.72 9.68 9.17
N SER A 213 11.19 10.63 9.99
CA SER A 213 10.80 12.02 9.88
C SER A 213 11.22 12.64 8.55
N THR A 214 12.43 12.33 8.08
CA THR A 214 12.95 12.81 6.79
C THR A 214 12.14 12.25 5.63
N GLU A 215 11.83 10.96 5.63
CA GLU A 215 11.05 10.31 4.59
C GLU A 215 9.65 10.93 4.49
N VAL A 216 8.96 11.10 5.61
CA VAL A 216 7.61 11.72 5.67
C VAL A 216 7.63 13.16 5.19
N LEU A 217 8.67 13.94 5.50
CA LEU A 217 8.82 15.32 4.99
C LEU A 217 9.06 15.35 3.48
N LEU A 218 9.95 14.48 2.97
CA LEU A 218 10.22 14.37 1.54
C LEU A 218 8.96 14.05 0.74
N GLU A 219 8.16 13.12 1.23
CA GLU A 219 6.89 12.74 0.59
C GLU A 219 5.90 13.89 0.49
N ARG A 220 5.87 14.78 1.47
CA ARG A 220 4.97 15.94 1.48
C ARG A 220 5.44 17.07 0.57
N GLU A 221 6.73 17.41 0.67
CA GLU A 221 7.29 18.57 -0.01
C GLU A 221 7.60 18.29 -1.48
N ARG A 222 7.85 17.01 -1.82
CA ARG A 222 8.33 16.59 -3.13
C ARG A 222 7.48 15.47 -3.74
N ALA A 223 6.21 15.38 -3.39
CA ALA A 223 5.32 14.30 -3.82
C ALA A 223 5.30 14.08 -5.34
N GLY A 224 5.32 15.16 -6.13
CA GLY A 224 5.33 15.09 -7.59
C GLY A 224 6.71 14.87 -8.22
N GLU A 225 7.79 14.89 -7.44
CA GLU A 225 9.17 14.82 -7.93
C GLU A 225 9.88 13.54 -7.51
N SER A 226 9.34 12.81 -6.53
CA SER A 226 9.99 11.65 -5.94
C SER A 226 9.42 10.35 -6.48
N ILE A 227 10.31 9.41 -6.73
CA ILE A 227 9.97 8.06 -7.16
C ILE A 227 10.39 7.11 -6.03
N GLY A 228 9.43 6.39 -5.43
CA GLY A 228 9.68 5.41 -4.38
C GLY A 228 9.48 3.98 -4.86
N TYR A 229 9.86 3.03 -4.02
CA TYR A 229 9.58 1.61 -4.26
C TYR A 229 8.07 1.29 -4.22
N HIS A 230 7.31 2.06 -3.47
CA HIS A 230 5.86 1.96 -3.43
C HIS A 230 5.22 3.32 -3.71
N LEU A 231 3.99 3.28 -4.19
CA LEU A 231 3.13 4.45 -4.36
C LEU A 231 1.97 4.35 -3.37
N VAL A 232 1.77 5.41 -2.61
CA VAL A 232 0.60 5.56 -1.73
C VAL A 232 -0.31 6.60 -2.35
N VAL A 233 -1.57 6.24 -2.51
CA VAL A 233 -2.60 7.14 -3.04
C VAL A 233 -3.68 7.36 -2.01
N SER A 234 -4.16 8.60 -1.92
CA SER A 234 -5.42 8.95 -1.29
C SER A 234 -6.39 9.43 -2.34
N ALA A 235 -7.59 8.87 -2.32
CA ALA A 235 -8.65 9.23 -3.24
C ALA A 235 -10.00 9.31 -2.53
N VAL A 236 -10.92 10.11 -3.09
CA VAL A 236 -12.27 10.31 -2.58
C VAL A 236 -13.27 9.86 -3.63
N ARG A 237 -14.28 9.08 -3.23
CA ARG A 237 -15.35 8.69 -4.13
C ARG A 237 -16.23 9.89 -4.50
N ARG A 238 -16.43 10.10 -5.78
CA ARG A 238 -17.41 11.08 -6.34
C ARG A 238 -18.85 10.78 -5.94
#